data_85ef90a126f9e6244119c326ba27757b
#
_entry.id   85ef90a126f9e6244119c326ba27757b
#
_cell.length_a   1.000
_cell.length_b   1.000
_cell.length_c   1.000
_cell.angle_alpha   90.00
_cell.angle_beta   90.00
_cell.angle_gamma   90.00
#
_symmetry.space_group_name_H-M   'P 1'
#
loop_
_entity.id
_entity.type
_entity.pdbx_description
1 polymer ?
#
loop_
_entity_poly.entity_id
_entity_poly.type
_entity_poly.pdbx_seq_one_letter_code
_entity_poly.pdbx_strand_id
1 'polypeptide(L)'
;NMGDPQHWRLKKALAGGGNLGGKERRFIAFATRELSRHLRRLNLSAAARGYATSKLSLAEDQAIFRYAIWRRDICGAGVEKIMTEVALPGPIRPRGIPDQVIRAELERAVEIDFGATPLDQAANRHSFPTWLAERIAAIAPEGELDQVLEALNREPTLTLRARPVGTRDALVA
;
A
#
# COMPACT_ATOMS: atom_id res chain seq x y z
N ASN A 1 -17.34 8.46 -17.59
CA ASN A 1 -16.21 7.53 -17.35
C ASN A 1 -14.90 8.30 -17.31
N MET A 2 -14.66 9.01 -16.23
CA MET A 2 -13.30 9.50 -15.93
C MET A 2 -12.53 8.31 -15.39
N GLY A 3 -11.78 7.64 -16.28
CA GLY A 3 -10.84 6.59 -15.86
C GLY A 3 -9.84 7.16 -14.89
N ASP A 4 -9.58 6.44 -13.80
CA ASP A 4 -8.59 6.80 -12.78
C ASP A 4 -7.26 7.22 -13.44
N PRO A 5 -6.80 8.48 -13.28
CA PRO A 5 -5.57 8.97 -13.90
C PRO A 5 -4.33 8.16 -13.48
N GLN A 6 -4.35 7.55 -12.29
CA GLN A 6 -3.25 6.73 -11.79
C GLN A 6 -3.17 5.39 -12.51
N HIS A 7 -4.31 4.74 -12.76
CA HIS A 7 -4.36 3.48 -13.50
C HIS A 7 -3.84 3.63 -14.94
N TRP A 8 -4.18 4.74 -15.61
CA TRP A 8 -3.70 5.02 -16.96
C TRP A 8 -2.19 5.28 -16.99
N ARG A 9 -1.66 6.07 -16.03
CA ARG A 9 -0.22 6.34 -15.91
C ARG A 9 0.58 5.07 -15.66
N LEU A 10 0.12 4.22 -14.75
CA LEU A 10 0.73 2.93 -14.47
C LEU A 10 0.72 2.03 -15.70
N LYS A 11 -0.41 1.91 -16.39
CA LYS A 11 -0.53 1.12 -17.62
C LYS A 11 0.45 1.61 -18.70
N LYS A 12 0.57 2.93 -18.89
CA LYS A 12 1.52 3.53 -19.84
C LYS A 12 2.98 3.26 -19.47
N ALA A 13 3.33 3.43 -18.18
CA ALA A 13 4.66 3.15 -17.67
C ALA A 13 5.05 1.67 -17.85
N LEU A 14 4.14 0.75 -17.56
CA LEU A 14 4.37 -0.69 -17.75
C LEU A 14 4.43 -1.11 -19.21
N ALA A 15 3.73 -0.43 -20.10
CA ALA A 15 3.80 -0.69 -21.55
C ALA A 15 5.13 -0.23 -22.16
N GLY A 16 5.72 0.86 -21.63
CA GLY A 16 7.03 1.38 -22.07
C GLY A 16 8.24 0.63 -21.50
N GLY A 17 8.07 -0.21 -20.48
CA GLY A 17 9.12 -1.03 -19.88
C GLY A 17 9.46 -2.26 -20.70
N GLY A 18 10.22 -2.11 -21.79
CA GLY A 18 10.45 -3.10 -22.86
C GLY A 18 10.93 -4.49 -22.41
N ASN A 19 11.54 -4.62 -21.22
CA ASN A 19 12.17 -5.88 -20.75
C ASN A 19 11.46 -6.51 -19.53
N LEU A 20 10.28 -6.01 -19.12
CA LEU A 20 9.54 -6.56 -17.99
C LEU A 20 8.69 -7.75 -18.43
N GLY A 21 8.88 -8.91 -17.78
CA GLY A 21 8.06 -10.09 -17.97
C GLY A 21 6.64 -9.93 -17.36
N GLY A 22 5.76 -10.87 -17.65
CA GLY A 22 4.38 -10.81 -17.18
C GLY A 22 4.25 -10.90 -15.65
N LYS A 23 5.19 -11.58 -14.96
CA LYS A 23 5.22 -11.70 -13.50
C LYS A 23 5.62 -10.37 -12.87
N GLU A 24 6.66 -9.71 -13.38
CA GLU A 24 7.14 -8.43 -12.89
C GLU A 24 6.08 -7.33 -13.07
N ARG A 25 5.42 -7.29 -14.23
CA ARG A 25 4.34 -6.32 -14.49
C ARG A 25 3.18 -6.49 -13.51
N ARG A 26 2.77 -7.74 -13.22
CA ARG A 26 1.72 -8.04 -12.23
C ARG A 26 2.14 -7.62 -10.83
N PHE A 27 3.39 -7.92 -10.45
CA PHE A 27 3.92 -7.52 -9.14
C PHE A 27 3.95 -5.99 -8.98
N ILE A 28 4.46 -5.26 -9.97
CA ILE A 28 4.53 -3.79 -9.94
C ILE A 28 3.11 -3.21 -9.85
N ALA A 29 2.16 -3.71 -10.64
CA ALA A 29 0.78 -3.25 -10.60
C ALA A 29 0.14 -3.52 -9.22
N PHE A 30 0.36 -4.68 -8.64
CA PHE A 30 -0.09 -5.05 -7.31
C PHE A 30 0.54 -4.15 -6.23
N ALA A 31 1.87 -4.05 -6.20
CA ALA A 31 2.58 -3.26 -5.21
C ALA A 31 2.19 -1.77 -5.27
N THR A 32 2.06 -1.20 -6.48
CA THR A 32 1.64 0.19 -6.65
C THR A 32 0.23 0.42 -6.10
N ARG A 33 -0.70 -0.49 -6.37
CA ARG A 33 -2.08 -0.43 -5.85
C ARG A 33 -2.08 -0.49 -4.31
N GLU A 34 -1.35 -1.43 -3.73
CA GLU A 34 -1.28 -1.61 -2.29
C GLU A 34 -0.61 -0.41 -1.59
N LEU A 35 0.50 0.09 -2.13
CA LEU A 35 1.15 1.30 -1.62
C LEU A 35 0.24 2.52 -1.67
N SER A 36 -0.54 2.67 -2.76
CA SER A 36 -1.52 3.76 -2.89
C SER A 36 -2.66 3.63 -1.89
N ARG A 37 -3.16 2.40 -1.67
CA ARG A 37 -4.21 2.08 -0.71
C ARG A 37 -3.79 2.43 0.73
N HIS A 38 -2.55 2.18 1.08
CA HIS A 38 -2.03 2.39 2.43
C HIS A 38 -1.21 3.68 2.58
N LEU A 39 -1.23 4.59 1.61
CA LEU A 39 -0.32 5.72 1.52
C LEU A 39 -0.32 6.62 2.76
N ARG A 40 -1.50 6.92 3.32
CA ARG A 40 -1.64 7.77 4.50
C ARG A 40 -0.99 7.13 5.74
N ARG A 41 -1.28 5.86 5.99
CA ARG A 41 -0.67 5.06 7.07
C ARG A 41 0.85 4.96 6.89
N LEU A 42 1.32 4.71 5.67
CA LEU A 42 2.75 4.61 5.37
C LEU A 42 3.49 5.93 5.59
N ASN A 43 2.86 7.06 5.29
CA ASN A 43 3.44 8.38 5.57
C ASN A 43 3.54 8.65 7.07
N LEU A 44 2.55 8.27 7.87
CA LEU A 44 2.59 8.37 9.34
C LEU A 44 3.66 7.47 9.92
N SER A 45 3.76 6.24 9.45
CA SER A 45 4.80 5.30 9.87
C SER A 45 6.20 5.80 9.52
N ALA A 46 6.38 6.40 8.34
CA ALA A 46 7.64 7.03 7.94
C ALA A 46 7.99 8.22 8.85
N ALA A 47 7.00 9.08 9.15
CA ALA A 47 7.20 10.22 10.05
C ALA A 47 7.58 9.79 11.46
N ALA A 48 6.93 8.76 12.01
CA ALA A 48 7.24 8.18 13.33
C ALA A 48 8.68 7.63 13.37
N ARG A 49 9.23 7.20 12.23
CA ARG A 49 10.64 6.80 12.07
C ARG A 49 11.59 7.98 11.82
N GLY A 50 11.12 9.22 11.92
CA GLY A 50 11.93 10.42 11.68
C GLY A 50 12.16 10.75 10.21
N TYR A 51 11.59 9.97 9.29
CA TYR A 51 11.62 10.21 7.85
C TYR A 51 10.30 10.77 7.39
N ALA A 52 10.08 12.06 7.63
CA ALA A 52 9.06 12.77 6.86
C ALA A 52 9.41 12.61 5.37
N THR A 53 8.49 12.11 4.57
CA THR A 53 8.72 11.85 3.14
C THR A 53 9.15 13.11 2.38
N SER A 54 8.89 14.30 2.93
CA SER A 54 9.40 15.59 2.45
C SER A 54 10.91 15.78 2.62
N LYS A 55 11.57 15.02 3.51
CA LYS A 55 13.03 15.10 3.72
C LYS A 55 13.82 14.21 2.76
N LEU A 56 13.15 13.32 2.06
CA LEU A 56 13.78 12.48 1.05
C LEU A 56 13.81 13.26 -0.26
N SER A 57 15.01 13.61 -0.71
CA SER A 57 15.20 14.46 -1.88
C SER A 57 14.81 13.77 -3.20
N LEU A 58 14.85 12.44 -3.24
CA LEU A 58 14.55 11.66 -4.42
C LEU A 58 13.21 10.93 -4.27
N ALA A 59 12.37 11.00 -5.29
CA ALA A 59 11.09 10.30 -5.33
C ALA A 59 11.25 8.77 -5.24
N GLU A 60 12.34 8.26 -5.79
CA GLU A 60 12.71 6.85 -5.74
C GLU A 60 12.99 6.38 -4.30
N ASP A 61 13.72 7.18 -3.51
CA ASP A 61 13.99 6.86 -2.10
C ASP A 61 12.71 6.84 -1.28
N GLN A 62 11.80 7.79 -1.54
CA GLN A 62 10.48 7.81 -0.92
C GLN A 62 9.68 6.53 -1.25
N ALA A 63 9.71 6.11 -2.50
CA ALA A 63 9.01 4.91 -2.95
C ALA A 63 9.60 3.65 -2.32
N ILE A 64 10.92 3.52 -2.28
CA ILE A 64 11.63 2.39 -1.67
C ILE A 64 11.35 2.32 -0.18
N PHE A 65 11.43 3.45 0.53
CA PHE A 65 11.18 3.50 1.97
C PHE A 65 9.74 3.14 2.31
N ARG A 66 8.75 3.67 1.55
CA ARG A 66 7.34 3.27 1.71
C ARG A 66 7.12 1.79 1.41
N TYR A 67 7.78 1.25 0.39
CA TYR A 67 7.73 -0.17 0.09
C TYR A 67 8.28 -1.01 1.25
N ALA A 68 9.43 -0.63 1.80
CA ALA A 68 10.04 -1.32 2.92
C ALA A 68 9.14 -1.30 4.17
N ILE A 69 8.54 -0.14 4.50
CA ILE A 69 7.57 -0.01 5.59
C ILE A 69 6.32 -0.87 5.33
N TRP A 70 5.78 -0.84 4.12
CA TRP A 70 4.62 -1.65 3.75
C TRP A 70 4.89 -3.14 3.94
N ARG A 71 6.05 -3.61 3.48
CA ARG A 71 6.48 -5.00 3.67
C ARG A 71 6.61 -5.35 5.15
N ARG A 72 7.13 -4.44 5.98
CA ARG A 72 7.35 -4.65 7.41
C ARG A 72 6.07 -4.57 8.21
N ASP A 73 5.35 -3.45 8.11
CA ASP A 73 4.27 -3.08 9.03
C ASP A 73 2.89 -3.62 8.60
N ILE A 74 2.71 -3.96 7.32
CA ILE A 74 1.43 -4.45 6.79
C ILE A 74 1.55 -5.91 6.36
N CYS A 75 2.64 -6.28 5.66
CA CYS A 75 2.82 -7.66 5.22
C CYS A 75 3.52 -8.57 6.24
N GLY A 76 4.07 -8.04 7.35
CA GLY A 76 4.76 -8.80 8.39
C GLY A 76 6.08 -9.44 7.91
N ALA A 77 6.69 -8.93 6.87
CA ALA A 77 7.95 -9.49 6.34
C ALA A 77 9.13 -9.22 7.27
N GLY A 78 10.03 -10.18 7.40
CA GLY A 78 11.28 -10.00 8.14
C GLY A 78 12.23 -9.01 7.46
N VAL A 79 13.04 -8.30 8.27
CA VAL A 79 13.94 -7.24 7.78
C VAL A 79 14.92 -7.77 6.74
N GLU A 80 15.53 -8.93 6.94
CA GLU A 80 16.48 -9.51 5.97
C GLU A 80 15.86 -9.73 4.59
N LYS A 81 14.62 -10.25 4.55
CA LYS A 81 13.87 -10.43 3.30
C LYS A 81 13.62 -9.10 2.61
N ILE A 82 13.21 -8.09 3.37
CA ILE A 82 12.96 -6.75 2.84
C ILE A 82 14.25 -6.16 2.26
N MET A 83 15.37 -6.28 3.00
CA MET A 83 16.66 -5.76 2.53
C MET A 83 17.12 -6.44 1.23
N THR A 84 16.87 -7.74 1.08
CA THR A 84 17.13 -8.45 -0.18
C THR A 84 16.24 -7.94 -1.33
N GLU A 85 14.95 -7.66 -1.05
CA GLU A 85 14.01 -7.14 -2.04
C GLU A 85 14.34 -5.70 -2.48
N VAL A 86 14.83 -4.84 -1.57
CA VAL A 86 15.20 -3.45 -1.87
C VAL A 86 16.64 -3.28 -2.34
N ALA A 87 17.50 -4.25 -2.10
CA ALA A 87 18.86 -4.31 -2.62
C ALA A 87 18.84 -4.63 -4.13
N LEU A 88 18.50 -3.66 -4.97
CA LEU A 88 18.50 -3.87 -6.42
C LEU A 88 19.94 -3.95 -6.93
N PRO A 89 20.28 -5.02 -7.68
CA PRO A 89 21.58 -5.11 -8.35
C PRO A 89 21.62 -4.10 -9.50
N GLY A 90 22.66 -3.26 -9.54
CA GLY A 90 22.96 -2.45 -10.70
C GLY A 90 23.58 -1.08 -10.39
N PRO A 91 24.37 -0.51 -11.34
CA PRO A 91 25.11 0.73 -11.16
C PRO A 91 24.25 2.00 -11.18
N ILE A 92 22.93 1.90 -11.12
CA ILE A 92 22.01 2.95 -11.58
C ILE A 92 21.47 3.83 -10.45
N ARG A 93 21.90 3.66 -9.17
CA ARG A 93 21.33 4.49 -8.11
C ARG A 93 22.36 5.16 -7.21
N PRO A 94 22.51 6.48 -7.31
CA PRO A 94 22.82 7.25 -6.12
C PRO A 94 21.58 7.20 -5.23
N ARG A 95 21.56 6.31 -4.22
CA ARG A 95 20.54 6.34 -3.17
C ARG A 95 20.85 7.48 -2.23
N GLY A 96 19.87 8.33 -1.95
CA GLY A 96 19.97 9.33 -0.91
C GLY A 96 19.96 8.69 0.49
N ILE A 97 19.43 7.44 0.64
CA ILE A 97 19.37 6.71 1.91
C ILE A 97 20.27 5.47 1.83
N PRO A 98 21.29 5.34 2.69
CA PRO A 98 22.08 4.12 2.81
C PRO A 98 21.23 2.92 3.28
N ASP A 99 21.52 1.72 2.79
CA ASP A 99 20.82 0.48 3.15
C ASP A 99 20.84 0.21 4.67
N GLN A 100 21.95 0.51 5.34
CA GLN A 100 22.08 0.38 6.79
C GLN A 100 21.10 1.27 7.55
N VAL A 101 20.76 2.44 7.01
CA VAL A 101 19.78 3.35 7.62
C VAL A 101 18.37 2.78 7.45
N ILE A 102 18.04 2.26 6.26
CA ILE A 102 16.74 1.59 6.02
C ILE A 102 16.60 0.41 7.00
N ARG A 103 17.64 -0.41 7.14
CA ARG A 103 17.66 -1.54 8.07
C ARG A 103 17.41 -1.10 9.52
N ALA A 104 18.18 -0.14 10.01
CA ALA A 104 18.05 0.36 11.38
C ALA A 104 16.64 0.88 11.68
N GLU A 105 16.01 1.60 10.71
CA GLU A 105 14.66 2.11 10.87
C GLU A 105 13.58 1.01 10.80
N LEU A 106 13.81 -0.06 10.06
CA LEU A 106 12.89 -1.21 10.03
C LEU A 106 12.99 -2.06 11.30
N GLU A 107 14.16 -2.13 11.93
CA GLU A 107 14.39 -2.84 13.19
C GLU A 107 13.85 -2.07 14.40
N ARG A 108 13.79 -0.75 14.31
CA ARG A 108 13.32 0.11 15.38
C ARG A 108 11.81 -0.07 15.62
N ALA A 109 11.43 -0.36 16.86
CA ALA A 109 10.05 -0.28 17.29
C ALA A 109 9.59 1.18 17.29
N VAL A 110 8.48 1.47 16.66
CA VAL A 110 7.90 2.82 16.62
C VAL A 110 6.44 2.78 17.01
N GLU A 111 6.04 3.77 17.77
CA GLU A 111 4.64 4.06 18.04
C GLU A 111 4.15 5.05 16.98
N ILE A 112 3.06 4.70 16.31
CA ILE A 112 2.46 5.53 15.27
C ILE A 112 1.29 6.30 15.88
N ASP A 113 1.40 7.62 15.90
CA ASP A 113 0.27 8.47 16.25
C ASP A 113 -0.72 8.51 15.08
N PHE A 114 -1.87 7.90 15.29
CA PHE A 114 -2.97 7.90 14.32
C PHE A 114 -3.95 9.06 14.50
N GLY A 115 -3.75 9.94 15.48
CA GLY A 115 -4.58 11.12 15.73
C GLY A 115 -5.33 11.09 17.05
N ALA A 116 -5.92 12.23 17.41
CA ALA A 116 -6.50 12.46 18.72
C ALA A 116 -7.91 11.86 18.88
N THR A 117 -8.69 11.77 17.79
CA THR A 117 -10.06 11.28 17.85
C THR A 117 -10.17 9.83 17.35
N PRO A 118 -11.15 9.04 17.81
CA PRO A 118 -11.40 7.70 17.27
C PRO A 118 -11.60 7.70 15.75
N LEU A 119 -12.24 8.74 15.20
CA LEU A 119 -12.43 8.91 13.76
C LEU A 119 -11.09 9.10 13.04
N ASP A 120 -10.23 9.99 13.55
CA ASP A 120 -8.90 10.23 12.97
C ASP A 120 -8.05 8.97 13.04
N GLN A 121 -8.09 8.26 14.16
CA GLN A 121 -7.36 7.02 14.35
C GLN A 121 -7.78 5.95 13.35
N ALA A 122 -9.08 5.74 13.17
CA ALA A 122 -9.60 4.79 12.20
C ALA A 122 -9.27 5.22 10.75
N ALA A 123 -9.51 6.48 10.39
CA ALA A 123 -9.21 7.02 9.07
C ALA A 123 -7.72 6.90 8.71
N ASN A 124 -6.84 7.23 9.65
CA ASN A 124 -5.39 7.17 9.46
C ASN A 124 -4.87 5.72 9.42
N ARG A 125 -5.35 4.85 10.31
CA ARG A 125 -4.97 3.44 10.36
C ARG A 125 -5.31 2.71 9.07
N HIS A 126 -6.48 3.00 8.51
CA HIS A 126 -6.97 2.37 7.27
C HIS A 126 -6.70 3.19 6.01
N SER A 127 -6.02 4.35 6.13
CA SER A 127 -5.66 5.24 5.01
C SER A 127 -6.85 5.84 4.24
N PHE A 128 -7.99 5.99 4.88
CA PHE A 128 -9.13 6.68 4.28
C PHE A 128 -9.01 8.20 4.41
N PRO A 129 -9.48 8.99 3.40
CA PRO A 129 -9.68 10.41 3.57
C PRO A 129 -10.66 10.67 4.72
N THR A 130 -10.41 11.70 5.55
CA THR A 130 -11.24 11.98 6.74
C THR A 130 -12.71 12.18 6.37
N TRP A 131 -13.00 12.93 5.30
CA TRP A 131 -14.36 13.16 4.83
C TRP A 131 -15.10 11.87 4.45
N LEU A 132 -14.38 10.86 3.92
CA LEU A 132 -14.99 9.57 3.58
C LEU A 132 -15.22 8.72 4.84
N ALA A 133 -14.26 8.73 5.77
CA ALA A 133 -14.42 8.06 7.05
C ALA A 133 -15.60 8.63 7.86
N GLU A 134 -15.81 9.96 7.84
CA GLU A 134 -16.98 10.63 8.43
C GLU A 134 -18.30 10.11 7.84
N ARG A 135 -18.38 10.02 6.50
CA ARG A 135 -19.58 9.50 5.84
C ARG A 135 -19.84 8.04 6.16
N ILE A 136 -18.79 7.24 6.23
CA ILE A 136 -18.90 5.83 6.60
C ILE A 136 -19.33 5.72 8.07
N ALA A 137 -18.75 6.51 8.98
CA ALA A 137 -19.11 6.54 10.37
C ALA A 137 -20.59 6.89 10.60
N ALA A 138 -21.17 7.74 9.76
CA ALA A 138 -22.58 8.10 9.85
C ALA A 138 -23.56 6.96 9.53
N ILE A 139 -23.11 5.90 8.85
CA ILE A 139 -23.92 4.75 8.44
C ILE A 139 -23.44 3.43 9.05
N ALA A 140 -22.24 3.39 9.60
CA ALA A 140 -21.70 2.22 10.28
C ALA A 140 -22.41 1.99 11.62
N PRO A 141 -22.58 0.74 12.05
CA PRO A 141 -23.05 0.46 13.40
C PRO A 141 -22.13 1.11 14.45
N GLU A 142 -22.70 1.49 15.59
CA GLU A 142 -21.95 2.12 16.67
C GLU A 142 -20.78 1.24 17.12
N GLY A 143 -19.58 1.82 17.17
CA GLY A 143 -18.34 1.13 17.55
C GLY A 143 -17.70 0.26 16.47
N GLU A 144 -18.31 0.10 15.28
CA GLU A 144 -17.82 -0.80 14.24
C GLU A 144 -17.05 -0.10 13.11
N LEU A 145 -16.82 1.22 13.19
CA LEU A 145 -16.15 1.98 12.12
C LEU A 145 -14.82 1.35 11.68
N ASP A 146 -13.99 0.96 12.65
CA ASP A 146 -12.67 0.38 12.38
C ASP A 146 -12.78 -0.93 11.57
N GLN A 147 -13.72 -1.80 11.92
CA GLN A 147 -13.99 -3.06 11.23
C GLN A 147 -14.54 -2.83 9.81
N VAL A 148 -15.41 -1.85 9.64
CA VAL A 148 -15.97 -1.49 8.33
C VAL A 148 -14.87 -0.97 7.41
N LEU A 149 -14.00 -0.06 7.90
CA LEU A 149 -12.89 0.47 7.11
C LEU A 149 -11.85 -0.63 6.78
N GLU A 150 -11.58 -1.54 7.71
CA GLU A 150 -10.75 -2.71 7.45
C GLU A 150 -11.33 -3.59 6.34
N ALA A 151 -12.63 -3.90 6.43
CA ALA A 151 -13.32 -4.72 5.44
C ALA A 151 -13.29 -4.09 4.05
N LEU A 152 -13.43 -2.76 3.94
CA LEU A 152 -13.33 -2.02 2.68
C LEU A 152 -11.92 -2.03 2.08
N ASN A 153 -10.90 -2.24 2.90
CA ASN A 153 -9.51 -2.38 2.45
C ASN A 153 -9.15 -3.82 2.03
N ARG A 154 -9.98 -4.80 2.33
CA ARG A 154 -9.72 -6.18 1.88
C ARG A 154 -9.84 -6.28 0.37
N GLU A 155 -9.09 -7.19 -0.22
CA GLU A 155 -9.24 -7.50 -1.64
C GLU A 155 -10.64 -8.10 -1.87
N PRO A 156 -11.44 -7.49 -2.79
CA PRO A 156 -12.78 -8.00 -3.03
C PRO A 156 -12.70 -9.41 -3.63
N THR A 157 -13.55 -10.30 -3.13
CA THR A 157 -13.74 -11.61 -3.74
C THR A 157 -14.36 -11.45 -5.12
N LEU A 158 -13.81 -12.16 -6.10
CA LEU A 158 -14.41 -12.20 -7.43
C LEU A 158 -15.78 -12.89 -7.36
N THR A 159 -16.84 -12.12 -7.61
CA THR A 159 -18.19 -12.67 -7.70
C THR A 159 -18.58 -12.79 -9.15
N LEU A 160 -18.79 -14.01 -9.61
CA LEU A 160 -19.25 -14.31 -10.97
C LEU A 160 -20.74 -14.66 -10.94
N ARG A 161 -21.51 -14.08 -11.87
CA ARG A 161 -22.89 -14.46 -12.08
C ARG A 161 -22.98 -15.45 -13.23
N ALA A 162 -23.27 -16.72 -12.91
CA ALA A 162 -23.53 -17.71 -13.94
C ALA A 162 -24.87 -17.46 -14.62
N ARG A 163 -24.90 -17.49 -15.96
CA ARG A 163 -26.11 -17.49 -16.80
C ARG A 163 -25.91 -18.49 -17.93
N PRO A 164 -26.90 -19.35 -18.26
CA PRO A 164 -28.21 -19.51 -17.61
C PRO A 164 -28.15 -20.12 -16.22
N VAL A 165 -29.26 -19.99 -15.47
CA VAL A 165 -29.41 -20.57 -14.12
C VAL A 165 -29.18 -22.08 -14.20
N GLY A 166 -28.34 -22.62 -13.30
CA GLY A 166 -27.95 -24.05 -13.29
C GLY A 166 -26.53 -24.36 -13.75
N THR A 167 -25.81 -23.38 -14.33
CA THR A 167 -24.40 -23.57 -14.75
C THR A 167 -23.39 -23.27 -13.64
N ARG A 168 -23.84 -22.87 -12.44
CA ARG A 168 -22.97 -22.51 -11.32
C ARG A 168 -22.01 -23.63 -10.95
N ASP A 169 -22.53 -24.86 -10.80
CA ASP A 169 -21.75 -26.01 -10.32
C ASP A 169 -20.72 -26.48 -11.35
N ALA A 170 -20.98 -26.24 -12.64
CA ALA A 170 -20.02 -26.48 -13.71
C ALA A 170 -18.87 -25.46 -13.78
N LEU A 171 -18.99 -24.30 -13.11
CA LEU A 171 -17.96 -23.26 -13.05
C LEU A 171 -17.05 -23.42 -11.83
N VAL A 172 -17.41 -24.27 -10.87
CA VAL A 172 -16.67 -24.48 -9.60
C VAL A 172 -15.85 -25.79 -9.64
N ALA A 173 -16.09 -26.64 -10.62
CA ALA A 173 -15.32 -27.84 -10.89
C ALA A 173 -14.05 -27.55 -11.71
#